data_69cba49e247cc15fc41019d122aa72fe
#
_entry.id   69cba49e247cc15fc41019d122aa72fe
#
_cell.length_a   1.000
_cell.length_b   1.000
_cell.length_c   1.000
_cell.angle_alpha   90.00
_cell.angle_beta   90.00
_cell.angle_gamma   90.00
#
_symmetry.space_group_name_H-M   'P 1'
#
loop_
_entity.id
_entity.type
_entity.pdbx_description
1 polymer ?
#
loop_
_entity_poly.entity_id
_entity_poly.type
_entity_poly.pdbx_seq_one_letter_code
_entity_poly.pdbx_strand_id
1 'polypeptide(L)'
;MNERARPELKKVIEAPGPVITISRECGCSGRILAENLTGRINQKIDNPSKNWKWVNKEILSLASKELKINPDQIKNFLDAEDKNFIDEIVSSFTVKYYAPDAKIKKAIKDVVRHIAINGNVVIIGRGSEALTQDIQRSLHVKLYAPLSWKIDAIRMRDNISKEDARRFVVNTDKRRLKFVDSYLAKEDNKVVYDIDFNCSKFNQDEIIDMIMKAIEYKSII
;
A
#
# COMPACT_ATOMS: atom_id res chain seq x y z
N MET A 1 -45.26 -23.23 -32.75
CA MET A 1 -44.89 -22.59 -31.49
C MET A 1 -43.39 -22.35 -31.53
N ASN A 2 -42.98 -21.11 -31.79
CA ASN A 2 -41.56 -20.74 -31.89
C ASN A 2 -41.11 -20.19 -30.54
N GLU A 3 -40.34 -20.97 -29.78
CA GLU A 3 -39.63 -20.47 -28.63
C GLU A 3 -38.49 -19.54 -29.10
N ARG A 4 -38.71 -18.25 -28.92
CA ARG A 4 -37.64 -17.26 -29.08
C ARG A 4 -36.67 -17.41 -27.92
N ALA A 5 -35.47 -17.96 -28.21
CA ALA A 5 -34.36 -17.97 -27.32
C ALA A 5 -34.06 -16.51 -26.86
N ARG A 6 -34.12 -16.27 -25.55
CA ARG A 6 -33.67 -14.99 -24.95
C ARG A 6 -32.17 -14.87 -25.15
N PRO A 7 -31.67 -13.74 -25.67
CA PRO A 7 -30.22 -13.53 -25.74
C PRO A 7 -29.65 -13.51 -24.32
N GLU A 8 -28.73 -14.42 -24.03
CA GLU A 8 -27.90 -14.35 -22.82
C GLU A 8 -27.15 -13.00 -22.82
N LEU A 9 -27.47 -12.17 -21.86
CA LEU A 9 -26.71 -10.96 -21.56
C LEU A 9 -25.27 -11.41 -21.20
N LYS A 10 -24.33 -11.29 -22.16
CA LYS A 10 -22.90 -11.38 -21.88
C LYS A 10 -22.61 -10.36 -20.76
N LYS A 11 -22.32 -10.85 -19.55
CA LYS A 11 -21.76 -10.02 -18.50
C LYS A 11 -20.55 -9.31 -19.10
N VAL A 12 -20.65 -8.01 -19.29
CA VAL A 12 -19.49 -7.17 -19.60
C VAL A 12 -18.58 -7.29 -18.37
N ILE A 13 -17.49 -8.05 -18.51
CA ILE A 13 -16.47 -8.10 -17.48
C ILE A 13 -15.79 -6.73 -17.52
N GLU A 14 -16.15 -5.87 -16.57
CA GLU A 14 -15.48 -4.58 -16.41
C GLU A 14 -13.97 -4.83 -16.23
N ALA A 15 -13.14 -4.02 -16.89
CA ALA A 15 -11.71 -4.13 -16.77
C ALA A 15 -11.28 -3.97 -15.30
N PRO A 16 -10.28 -4.75 -14.82
CA PRO A 16 -9.79 -4.66 -13.45
C PRO A 16 -9.38 -3.22 -13.07
N GLY A 17 -9.59 -2.85 -11.81
CA GLY A 17 -9.30 -1.51 -11.29
C GLY A 17 -10.54 -0.61 -11.34
N PRO A 18 -10.34 0.70 -11.15
CA PRO A 18 -9.06 1.42 -10.99
C PRO A 18 -8.44 1.28 -9.60
N VAL A 19 -7.11 1.31 -9.53
CA VAL A 19 -6.35 1.21 -8.28
C VAL A 19 -5.21 2.22 -8.22
N ILE A 20 -5.01 2.83 -7.06
CA ILE A 20 -3.84 3.66 -6.77
C ILE A 20 -3.05 2.97 -5.67
N THR A 21 -1.75 2.78 -5.86
CA THR A 21 -0.89 2.25 -4.80
C THR A 21 0.06 3.34 -4.31
N ILE A 22 0.22 3.42 -2.98
CA ILE A 22 1.15 4.35 -2.34
C ILE A 22 2.21 3.55 -1.59
N SER A 23 3.39 3.42 -2.20
CA SER A 23 4.60 2.97 -1.51
C SER A 23 5.24 4.14 -0.77
N ARG A 24 5.86 3.87 0.37
CA ARG A 24 6.44 4.95 1.16
C ARG A 24 7.66 4.50 1.94
N GLU A 25 8.63 5.40 2.07
CA GLU A 25 9.72 5.26 3.00
C GLU A 25 9.31 5.68 4.42
N CYS A 26 10.11 5.29 5.41
CA CYS A 26 9.89 5.65 6.81
C CYS A 26 9.89 7.18 6.98
N GLY A 27 8.97 7.69 7.79
CA GLY A 27 8.80 9.15 7.96
C GLY A 27 7.92 9.83 6.93
N CYS A 28 7.68 9.23 5.75
CA CYS A 28 6.77 9.76 4.75
C CYS A 28 5.31 9.36 5.06
N SER A 29 4.44 10.33 5.25
CA SER A 29 3.07 10.16 5.80
C SER A 29 2.07 9.63 4.76
N GLY A 30 2.29 8.42 4.24
CA GLY A 30 1.42 7.83 3.22
C GLY A 30 -0.04 7.63 3.67
N ARG A 31 -0.31 7.46 4.98
CA ARG A 31 -1.69 7.31 5.48
C ARG A 31 -2.49 8.60 5.31
N ILE A 32 -1.95 9.73 5.78
CA ILE A 32 -2.63 11.02 5.68
C ILE A 32 -2.81 11.40 4.21
N LEU A 33 -1.80 11.13 3.38
CA LEU A 33 -1.90 11.34 1.93
C LEU A 33 -3.05 10.52 1.32
N ALA A 34 -3.17 9.24 1.63
CA ALA A 34 -4.22 8.37 1.08
C ALA A 34 -5.62 8.80 1.53
N GLU A 35 -5.77 9.17 2.79
CA GLU A 35 -7.03 9.66 3.35
C GLU A 35 -7.50 10.94 2.65
N ASN A 36 -6.62 11.94 2.55
CA ASN A 36 -6.93 13.22 1.91
C ASN A 36 -7.14 13.06 0.40
N LEU A 37 -6.30 12.26 -0.28
CA LEU A 37 -6.45 11.94 -1.70
C LEU A 37 -7.80 11.28 -1.98
N THR A 38 -8.18 10.29 -1.18
CA THR A 38 -9.48 9.61 -1.32
C THR A 38 -10.64 10.58 -1.14
N GLY A 39 -10.54 11.49 -0.16
CA GLY A 39 -11.52 12.56 0.04
C GLY A 39 -11.64 13.48 -1.18
N ARG A 40 -10.51 13.91 -1.75
CA ARG A 40 -10.47 14.76 -2.96
C ARG A 40 -11.02 14.04 -4.21
N ILE A 41 -10.74 12.76 -4.38
CA ILE A 41 -11.32 11.97 -5.46
C ILE A 41 -12.83 11.89 -5.32
N ASN A 42 -13.33 11.58 -4.13
CA ASN A 42 -14.76 11.40 -3.87
C ASN A 42 -15.56 12.69 -4.06
N GLN A 43 -14.96 13.86 -3.85
CA GLN A 43 -15.59 15.14 -4.16
C GLN A 43 -15.86 15.35 -5.67
N LYS A 44 -15.17 14.62 -6.55
CA LYS A 44 -15.36 14.66 -8.01
C LYS A 44 -16.28 13.54 -8.54
N ILE A 45 -16.80 12.68 -7.66
CA ILE A 45 -17.64 11.54 -8.04
C ILE A 45 -19.07 11.81 -7.65
N ASP A 46 -19.96 11.92 -8.65
CA ASP A 46 -21.38 12.16 -8.41
C ASP A 46 -22.13 10.92 -7.87
N ASN A 47 -21.65 9.72 -8.21
CA ASN A 47 -22.31 8.47 -7.83
C ASN A 47 -21.68 7.85 -6.57
N PRO A 48 -22.36 7.85 -5.41
CA PRO A 48 -21.81 7.31 -4.16
C PRO A 48 -21.40 5.83 -4.22
N SER A 49 -21.99 5.03 -5.12
CA SER A 49 -21.63 3.63 -5.30
C SER A 49 -20.23 3.44 -5.90
N LYS A 50 -19.68 4.49 -6.52
CA LYS A 50 -18.35 4.54 -7.11
C LYS A 50 -17.32 5.21 -6.20
N ASN A 51 -17.68 5.53 -4.96
CA ASN A 51 -16.77 6.17 -4.02
C ASN A 51 -15.54 5.30 -3.78
N TRP A 52 -14.41 5.96 -3.76
CA TRP A 52 -13.12 5.37 -3.45
C TRP A 52 -12.95 5.14 -1.96
N LYS A 53 -12.18 4.13 -1.63
CA LYS A 53 -11.76 3.81 -0.26
C LYS A 53 -10.24 3.73 -0.22
N TRP A 54 -9.66 3.92 0.96
CA TRP A 54 -8.26 3.61 1.16
C TRP A 54 -8.12 2.48 2.17
N VAL A 55 -7.11 1.64 1.98
CA VAL A 55 -6.86 0.45 2.82
C VAL A 55 -5.37 0.31 3.15
N ASN A 56 -5.09 -0.14 4.35
CA ASN A 56 -3.76 -0.45 4.85
C ASN A 56 -3.79 -1.67 5.79
N LYS A 57 -4.23 -1.46 7.04
CA LYS A 57 -4.29 -2.51 8.07
C LYS A 57 -5.42 -3.51 7.80
N GLU A 58 -6.47 -3.08 7.16
CA GLU A 58 -7.65 -3.89 6.82
C GLU A 58 -7.28 -5.12 5.99
N ILE A 59 -6.27 -5.00 5.12
CA ILE A 59 -5.75 -6.13 4.32
C ILE A 59 -5.33 -7.29 5.23
N LEU A 60 -4.74 -6.99 6.38
CA LEU A 60 -4.26 -7.99 7.32
C LEU A 60 -5.39 -8.70 8.03
N SER A 61 -6.40 -7.94 8.42
CA SER A 61 -7.61 -8.49 9.04
C SER A 61 -8.34 -9.42 8.07
N LEU A 62 -8.41 -9.06 6.80
CA LEU A 62 -9.00 -9.90 5.76
C LEU A 62 -8.16 -11.17 5.51
N ALA A 63 -6.83 -11.05 5.40
CA ALA A 63 -5.95 -12.19 5.22
C ALA A 63 -6.02 -13.17 6.42
N SER A 64 -6.17 -12.66 7.64
CA SER A 64 -6.32 -13.51 8.83
C SER A 64 -7.63 -14.29 8.85
N LYS A 65 -8.72 -13.67 8.42
CA LYS A 65 -10.02 -14.33 8.28
C LYS A 65 -9.97 -15.43 7.22
N GLU A 66 -9.33 -15.16 6.09
CA GLU A 66 -9.16 -16.12 4.99
C GLU A 66 -8.38 -17.36 5.44
N LEU A 67 -7.30 -17.16 6.18
CA LEU A 67 -6.48 -18.26 6.69
C LEU A 67 -7.06 -18.96 7.92
N LYS A 68 -8.12 -18.43 8.53
CA LYS A 68 -8.68 -18.91 9.81
C LYS A 68 -7.63 -19.00 10.93
N ILE A 69 -6.68 -18.08 10.94
CA ILE A 69 -5.64 -17.97 11.97
C ILE A 69 -5.91 -16.76 12.87
N ASN A 70 -5.30 -16.78 14.06
CA ASN A 70 -5.41 -15.65 14.97
C ASN A 70 -4.81 -14.40 14.31
N PRO A 71 -5.55 -13.27 14.29
CA PRO A 71 -5.00 -11.99 13.83
C PRO A 71 -3.65 -11.64 14.42
N ASP A 72 -3.37 -12.03 15.68
CA ASP A 72 -2.09 -11.80 16.34
C ASP A 72 -0.92 -12.56 15.68
N GLN A 73 -1.15 -13.68 15.01
CA GLN A 73 -0.10 -14.39 14.26
C GLN A 73 0.28 -13.62 13.01
N ILE A 74 -0.70 -13.08 12.26
CA ILE A 74 -0.43 -12.16 11.15
C ILE A 74 0.13 -10.84 11.68
N LYS A 75 -0.38 -10.38 12.79
CA LYS A 75 0.07 -9.16 13.43
C LYS A 75 1.54 -9.27 13.84
N ASN A 76 1.98 -10.32 14.49
CA ASN A 76 3.38 -10.57 14.81
C ASN A 76 4.28 -10.65 13.57
N PHE A 77 3.74 -11.13 12.46
CA PHE A 77 4.39 -11.11 11.16
C PHE A 77 4.54 -9.69 10.57
N LEU A 78 3.62 -8.79 10.92
CA LEU A 78 3.46 -7.46 10.34
C LEU A 78 3.70 -6.34 11.35
N ASP A 79 3.59 -6.58 12.65
CA ASP A 79 3.71 -5.61 13.76
C ASP A 79 5.13 -5.13 14.03
N ALA A 80 6.06 -5.60 13.25
CA ALA A 80 7.30 -4.84 13.12
C ALA A 80 7.08 -3.39 12.59
N GLU A 81 5.88 -3.05 12.12
CA GLU A 81 5.57 -1.69 11.62
C GLU A 81 4.79 -0.80 12.61
N ASP A 82 4.09 -1.37 13.59
CA ASP A 82 3.09 -0.64 14.42
C ASP A 82 3.24 -0.79 15.94
N LYS A 83 4.20 -1.59 16.43
CA LYS A 83 4.50 -1.62 17.87
C LYS A 83 5.21 -0.36 18.32
N ASN A 84 4.82 0.12 19.49
CA ASN A 84 5.51 1.21 20.15
C ASN A 84 7.02 0.97 20.10
N PHE A 85 7.76 1.97 19.66
CA PHE A 85 9.21 1.96 19.45
C PHE A 85 10.04 1.29 20.56
N ILE A 86 9.59 1.36 21.81
CA ILE A 86 10.27 0.77 22.98
C ILE A 86 10.27 -0.77 22.92
N ASP A 87 9.15 -1.40 22.51
CA ASP A 87 9.07 -2.85 22.37
C ASP A 87 9.91 -3.36 21.20
N GLU A 88 10.10 -2.53 20.17
CA GLU A 88 10.89 -2.87 18.99
C GLU A 88 12.40 -2.81 19.24
N ILE A 89 12.88 -1.89 20.09
CA ILE A 89 14.28 -1.86 20.53
C ILE A 89 14.61 -3.11 21.35
N VAL A 90 13.74 -3.50 22.26
CA VAL A 90 13.94 -4.70 23.10
C VAL A 90 13.84 -5.98 22.27
N SER A 91 12.93 -6.05 21.29
CA SER A 91 12.75 -7.23 20.43
C SER A 91 13.79 -7.33 19.32
N SER A 92 14.42 -6.24 18.88
CA SER A 92 15.45 -6.24 17.84
C SER A 92 16.73 -7.00 18.24
N PHE A 93 16.94 -7.23 19.54
CA PHE A 93 18.05 -8.04 20.05
C PHE A 93 17.73 -9.55 20.07
N THR A 94 16.46 -9.96 19.91
CA THR A 94 16.03 -11.35 20.09
C THR A 94 15.30 -11.96 18.90
N VAL A 95 14.99 -11.21 17.83
CA VAL A 95 14.19 -11.74 16.72
C VAL A 95 15.06 -12.45 15.69
N LYS A 96 15.04 -13.78 15.73
CA LYS A 96 15.32 -14.63 14.58
C LYS A 96 14.51 -14.15 13.38
N TYR A 97 15.18 -13.90 12.26
CA TYR A 97 14.57 -13.60 10.97
C TYR A 97 13.60 -14.70 10.57
N TYR A 98 12.31 -14.49 10.82
CA TYR A 98 11.28 -15.30 10.17
C TYR A 98 11.10 -14.75 8.76
N ALA A 99 11.50 -15.53 7.75
CA ALA A 99 10.94 -15.36 6.43
C ALA A 99 9.41 -15.46 6.55
N PRO A 100 8.65 -14.59 5.88
CA PRO A 100 7.19 -14.68 5.92
C PRO A 100 6.74 -16.09 5.60
N ASP A 101 5.89 -16.68 6.42
CA ASP A 101 5.25 -17.95 6.09
C ASP A 101 4.64 -17.80 4.69
N ALA A 102 4.99 -18.68 3.79
CA ALA A 102 4.54 -18.64 2.40
C ALA A 102 3.00 -18.58 2.30
N LYS A 103 2.30 -19.15 3.27
CA LYS A 103 0.84 -19.10 3.36
C LYS A 103 0.32 -17.69 3.69
N ILE A 104 0.94 -17.00 4.64
CA ILE A 104 0.56 -15.64 5.01
C ILE A 104 0.83 -14.70 3.82
N LYS A 105 1.98 -14.85 3.19
CA LYS A 105 2.36 -14.08 2.02
C LYS A 105 1.39 -14.28 0.85
N LYS A 106 0.98 -15.53 0.60
CA LYS A 106 -0.01 -15.85 -0.42
C LYS A 106 -1.36 -15.22 -0.09
N ALA A 107 -1.86 -15.33 1.14
CA ALA A 107 -3.13 -14.72 1.54
C ALA A 107 -3.12 -13.19 1.38
N ILE A 108 -2.03 -12.52 1.78
CA ILE A 108 -1.89 -11.06 1.55
C ILE A 108 -1.94 -10.74 0.05
N LYS A 109 -1.23 -11.51 -0.78
CA LYS A 109 -1.28 -11.36 -2.24
C LYS A 109 -2.70 -11.49 -2.76
N ASP A 110 -3.41 -12.56 -2.38
CA ASP A 110 -4.75 -12.85 -2.87
C ASP A 110 -5.75 -11.75 -2.45
N VAL A 111 -5.69 -11.29 -1.20
CA VAL A 111 -6.50 -10.16 -0.70
C VAL A 111 -6.19 -8.85 -1.43
N VAL A 112 -4.91 -8.50 -1.59
CA VAL A 112 -4.50 -7.28 -2.31
C VAL A 112 -5.00 -7.31 -3.75
N ARG A 113 -4.81 -8.45 -4.44
CA ARG A 113 -5.29 -8.63 -5.81
C ARG A 113 -6.80 -8.52 -5.92
N HIS A 114 -7.53 -9.18 -5.01
CA HIS A 114 -8.99 -9.11 -4.97
C HIS A 114 -9.50 -7.67 -4.80
N ILE A 115 -8.95 -6.94 -3.83
CA ILE A 115 -9.32 -5.53 -3.58
C ILE A 115 -9.00 -4.66 -4.80
N ALA A 116 -7.84 -4.83 -5.43
CA ALA A 116 -7.41 -4.05 -6.58
C ALA A 116 -8.26 -4.32 -7.83
N ILE A 117 -8.67 -5.57 -8.06
CA ILE A 117 -9.54 -5.96 -9.19
C ILE A 117 -10.93 -5.36 -9.02
N ASN A 118 -11.47 -5.32 -7.79
CA ASN A 118 -12.75 -4.69 -7.51
C ASN A 118 -12.73 -3.16 -7.70
N GLY A 119 -11.57 -2.55 -7.68
CA GLY A 119 -11.36 -1.15 -8.03
C GLY A 119 -11.79 -0.10 -7.01
N ASN A 120 -11.70 1.15 -7.42
CA ASN A 120 -12.01 2.35 -6.63
C ASN A 120 -11.30 2.36 -5.27
N VAL A 121 -10.00 2.06 -5.27
CA VAL A 121 -9.23 1.88 -4.04
C VAL A 121 -7.84 2.50 -4.10
N VAL A 122 -7.45 3.12 -2.98
CA VAL A 122 -6.08 3.53 -2.69
C VAL A 122 -5.49 2.51 -1.71
N ILE A 123 -4.44 1.79 -2.10
CA ILE A 123 -3.78 0.78 -1.27
C ILE A 123 -2.45 1.31 -0.79
N ILE A 124 -2.20 1.25 0.54
CA ILE A 124 -0.96 1.75 1.13
C ILE A 124 -0.03 0.59 1.47
N GLY A 125 1.08 0.45 0.72
CA GLY A 125 2.10 -0.56 0.95
C GLY A 125 1.60 -2.00 0.78
N ARG A 126 2.11 -2.93 1.59
CA ARG A 126 1.77 -4.37 1.52
C ARG A 126 2.20 -5.04 0.23
N GLY A 127 3.18 -4.45 -0.45
CA GLY A 127 3.63 -4.93 -1.76
C GLY A 127 2.58 -4.72 -2.86
N SER A 128 1.56 -3.90 -2.61
CA SER A 128 0.48 -3.67 -3.58
C SER A 128 1.03 -3.17 -4.91
N GLU A 129 2.05 -2.32 -4.87
CA GLU A 129 2.77 -1.83 -6.05
C GLU A 129 3.37 -2.96 -6.90
N ALA A 130 3.91 -4.02 -6.28
CA ALA A 130 4.44 -5.17 -7.00
C ALA A 130 3.34 -6.13 -7.48
N LEU A 131 2.21 -6.16 -6.77
CA LEU A 131 1.12 -7.09 -7.00
C LEU A 131 0.09 -6.61 -8.02
N THR A 132 0.17 -5.36 -8.48
CA THR A 132 -0.84 -4.74 -9.36
C THR A 132 -0.26 -4.06 -10.60
N GLN A 133 1.00 -4.38 -10.96
CA GLN A 133 1.68 -3.83 -12.15
C GLN A 133 0.96 -4.18 -13.47
N ASP A 134 0.23 -5.29 -13.50
CA ASP A 134 -0.53 -5.78 -14.65
C ASP A 134 -1.92 -5.14 -14.82
N ILE A 135 -2.36 -4.32 -13.86
CA ILE A 135 -3.65 -3.63 -13.93
C ILE A 135 -3.48 -2.34 -14.74
N GLN A 136 -4.10 -2.27 -15.91
CA GLN A 136 -3.95 -1.12 -16.82
C GLN A 136 -4.46 0.19 -16.21
N ARG A 137 -5.61 0.15 -15.49
CA ARG A 137 -6.17 1.31 -14.79
C ARG A 137 -5.55 1.42 -13.39
N SER A 138 -4.23 1.63 -13.33
CA SER A 138 -3.49 1.79 -12.09
C SER A 138 -2.60 3.02 -12.10
N LEU A 139 -2.29 3.51 -10.90
CA LEU A 139 -1.28 4.54 -10.65
C LEU A 139 -0.41 4.12 -9.46
N HIS A 140 0.88 3.95 -9.70
CA HIS A 140 1.84 3.53 -8.69
C HIS A 140 2.68 4.72 -8.23
N VAL A 141 2.46 5.15 -7.00
CA VAL A 141 3.12 6.31 -6.40
C VAL A 141 4.11 5.85 -5.33
N LYS A 142 5.31 6.43 -5.33
CA LYS A 142 6.30 6.26 -4.28
C LYS A 142 6.57 7.57 -3.55
N LEU A 143 6.60 7.50 -2.23
CA LEU A 143 7.02 8.60 -1.35
C LEU A 143 8.40 8.30 -0.79
N TYR A 144 9.34 9.19 -1.00
CA TYR A 144 10.71 9.06 -0.47
C TYR A 144 11.19 10.38 0.14
N ALA A 145 12.29 10.32 0.87
CA ALA A 145 12.98 11.53 1.34
C ALA A 145 14.45 11.22 1.65
N PRO A 146 15.34 12.24 1.71
CA PRO A 146 16.70 12.08 2.18
C PRO A 146 16.74 11.48 3.60
N LEU A 147 17.75 10.63 3.87
CA LEU A 147 17.87 9.93 5.16
C LEU A 147 17.87 10.89 6.34
N SER A 148 18.57 12.04 6.24
CA SER A 148 18.59 13.05 7.31
C SER A 148 17.20 13.56 7.64
N TRP A 149 16.40 13.89 6.63
CA TRP A 149 15.04 14.36 6.81
C TRP A 149 14.15 13.29 7.48
N LYS A 150 14.26 12.03 7.05
CA LYS A 150 13.52 10.91 7.65
C LYS A 150 13.87 10.72 9.12
N ILE A 151 15.16 10.81 9.45
CA ILE A 151 15.63 10.72 10.85
C ILE A 151 15.02 11.83 11.69
N ASP A 152 15.05 13.07 11.21
CA ASP A 152 14.51 14.21 11.96
C ASP A 152 12.98 14.10 12.12
N ALA A 153 12.27 13.65 11.08
CA ALA A 153 10.84 13.42 11.14
C ALA A 153 10.45 12.35 12.19
N ILE A 154 11.18 11.24 12.24
CA ILE A 154 10.94 10.17 13.23
C ILE A 154 11.33 10.62 14.63
N ARG A 155 12.47 11.29 14.77
CA ARG A 155 12.93 11.83 16.06
C ARG A 155 11.89 12.76 16.69
N MET A 156 11.32 13.66 15.89
CA MET A 156 10.31 14.61 16.38
C MET A 156 8.99 13.92 16.68
N ARG A 157 8.55 12.99 15.82
CA ARG A 157 7.29 12.27 16.02
C ARG A 157 7.29 11.40 17.27
N ASP A 158 8.39 10.67 17.52
CA ASP A 158 8.47 9.64 18.55
C ASP A 158 9.23 10.11 19.81
N ASN A 159 9.75 11.34 19.79
CA ASN A 159 10.54 11.95 20.88
C ASN A 159 11.73 11.08 21.34
N ILE A 160 12.53 10.61 20.39
CA ILE A 160 13.65 9.70 20.62
C ILE A 160 14.99 10.31 20.22
N SER A 161 16.10 9.65 20.56
CA SER A 161 17.43 10.08 20.16
C SER A 161 17.63 10.03 18.63
N LYS A 162 18.57 10.82 18.11
CA LYS A 162 18.91 10.81 16.67
C LYS A 162 19.43 9.44 16.24
N GLU A 163 20.19 8.77 17.10
CA GLU A 163 20.77 7.46 16.83
C GLU A 163 19.69 6.39 16.75
N ASP A 164 18.71 6.41 17.67
CA ASP A 164 17.58 5.49 17.66
C ASP A 164 16.69 5.71 16.44
N ALA A 165 16.39 6.97 16.11
CA ALA A 165 15.64 7.33 14.91
C ALA A 165 16.33 6.83 13.64
N ARG A 166 17.68 6.95 13.55
CA ARG A 166 18.45 6.44 12.43
C ARG A 166 18.30 4.91 12.29
N ARG A 167 18.49 4.19 13.40
CA ARG A 167 18.33 2.72 13.40
C ARG A 167 16.93 2.30 12.98
N PHE A 168 15.91 2.96 13.50
CA PHE A 168 14.52 2.71 13.16
C PHE A 168 14.23 2.92 11.67
N VAL A 169 14.64 4.08 11.12
CA VAL A 169 14.44 4.42 9.69
C VAL A 169 15.10 3.38 8.79
N VAL A 170 16.39 3.09 9.00
CA VAL A 170 17.15 2.16 8.15
C VAL A 170 16.54 0.74 8.19
N ASN A 171 16.21 0.25 9.39
CA ASN A 171 15.63 -1.08 9.53
C ASN A 171 14.24 -1.18 8.92
N THR A 172 13.40 -0.16 9.10
CA THR A 172 12.04 -0.12 8.54
C THR A 172 12.08 -0.11 7.02
N ASP A 173 12.88 0.75 6.40
CA ASP A 173 12.98 0.83 4.95
C ASP A 173 13.55 -0.46 4.35
N LYS A 174 14.56 -1.05 4.98
CA LYS A 174 15.11 -2.36 4.57
C LYS A 174 14.07 -3.49 4.62
N ARG A 175 13.25 -3.53 5.68
CA ARG A 175 12.15 -4.53 5.80
C ARG A 175 11.10 -4.35 4.72
N ARG A 176 10.67 -3.09 4.47
CA ARG A 176 9.70 -2.77 3.42
C ARG A 176 10.18 -3.20 2.05
N LEU A 177 11.43 -2.87 1.73
CA LEU A 177 12.04 -3.27 0.45
C LEU A 177 12.04 -4.80 0.30
N LYS A 178 12.55 -5.53 1.30
CA LYS A 178 12.56 -7.00 1.28
C LYS A 178 11.16 -7.61 1.11
N PHE A 179 10.15 -7.00 1.73
CA PHE A 179 8.78 -7.46 1.60
C PHE A 179 8.26 -7.30 0.17
N VAL A 180 8.49 -6.14 -0.45
CA VAL A 180 8.15 -5.89 -1.85
C VAL A 180 8.89 -6.85 -2.78
N ASP A 181 10.22 -6.96 -2.64
CA ASP A 181 11.07 -7.84 -3.45
C ASP A 181 10.61 -9.30 -3.37
N SER A 182 10.05 -9.68 -2.23
CA SER A 182 9.56 -11.05 -2.04
C SER A 182 8.36 -11.43 -2.93
N TYR A 183 7.70 -10.49 -3.58
CA TYR A 183 6.64 -10.72 -4.57
C TYR A 183 7.14 -10.67 -6.01
N LEU A 184 8.37 -10.24 -6.24
CA LEU A 184 8.96 -10.19 -7.58
C LEU A 184 9.47 -11.57 -7.99
N ALA A 185 9.14 -12.01 -9.20
CA ALA A 185 9.40 -13.38 -9.64
C ALA A 185 10.88 -13.65 -10.01
N LYS A 186 11.66 -12.60 -10.26
CA LYS A 186 13.07 -12.66 -10.65
C LYS A 186 13.83 -11.49 -10.04
N GLU A 187 15.12 -11.67 -9.77
CA GLU A 187 16.01 -10.63 -9.22
C GLU A 187 16.07 -9.35 -10.07
N ASP A 188 15.87 -9.46 -11.38
CA ASP A 188 15.85 -8.32 -12.30
C ASP A 188 14.50 -7.59 -12.40
N ASN A 189 13.42 -8.15 -11.85
CA ASN A 189 12.12 -7.50 -11.85
C ASN A 189 12.08 -6.42 -10.76
N LYS A 190 12.04 -5.17 -11.18
CA LYS A 190 11.82 -4.02 -10.27
C LYS A 190 10.39 -3.53 -10.39
N VAL A 191 9.85 -3.03 -9.29
CA VAL A 191 8.60 -2.27 -9.34
C VAL A 191 8.82 -1.02 -10.16
N VAL A 192 7.95 -0.79 -11.13
CA VAL A 192 7.90 0.47 -11.88
C VAL A 192 6.90 1.38 -11.21
N TYR A 193 7.37 2.51 -10.71
CA TYR A 193 6.49 3.57 -10.20
C TYR A 193 6.18 4.55 -11.32
N ASP A 194 4.94 5.02 -11.37
CA ASP A 194 4.55 6.06 -12.31
C ASP A 194 5.09 7.42 -11.87
N ILE A 195 5.11 7.67 -10.54
CA ILE A 195 5.57 8.95 -9.97
C ILE A 195 6.27 8.71 -8.63
N ASP A 196 7.44 9.33 -8.46
CA ASP A 196 8.18 9.36 -7.20
C ASP A 196 8.17 10.79 -6.63
N PHE A 197 7.70 10.96 -5.39
CA PHE A 197 7.65 12.25 -4.70
C PHE A 197 8.67 12.35 -3.58
N ASN A 198 9.44 13.43 -3.58
CA ASN A 198 10.33 13.77 -2.50
C ASN A 198 9.61 14.57 -1.41
N CYS A 199 9.21 13.90 -0.32
CA CYS A 199 8.48 14.49 0.80
C CYS A 199 9.25 15.58 1.56
N SER A 200 10.55 15.75 1.32
CA SER A 200 11.32 16.87 1.87
C SER A 200 11.20 18.15 1.03
N LYS A 201 10.62 18.07 -0.16
CA LYS A 201 10.51 19.18 -1.12
C LYS A 201 9.07 19.60 -1.38
N PHE A 202 8.15 18.66 -1.29
CA PHE A 202 6.74 18.89 -1.54
C PHE A 202 5.94 18.59 -0.27
N ASN A 203 5.00 19.48 0.06
CA ASN A 203 4.01 19.22 1.08
C ASN A 203 2.92 18.28 0.58
N GLN A 204 2.02 17.84 1.47
CA GLN A 204 0.99 16.86 1.10
C GLN A 204 -0.03 17.37 0.09
N ASP A 205 -0.44 18.64 0.18
CA ASP A 205 -1.44 19.20 -0.73
C ASP A 205 -0.87 19.33 -2.15
N GLU A 206 0.38 19.75 -2.27
CA GLU A 206 1.09 19.79 -3.56
C GLU A 206 1.21 18.39 -4.18
N ILE A 207 1.52 17.37 -3.39
CA ILE A 207 1.59 15.97 -3.86
C ILE A 207 0.20 15.50 -4.31
N ILE A 208 -0.86 15.80 -3.55
CA ILE A 208 -2.24 15.43 -3.91
C ILE A 208 -2.64 16.08 -5.22
N ASP A 209 -2.37 17.38 -5.41
CA ASP A 209 -2.72 18.10 -6.63
C ASP A 209 -2.04 17.49 -7.86
N MET A 210 -0.77 17.12 -7.75
CA MET A 210 -0.05 16.41 -8.82
C MET A 210 -0.62 15.01 -9.09
N ILE A 211 -0.96 14.25 -8.04
CA ILE A 211 -1.61 12.94 -8.19
C ILE A 211 -2.97 13.09 -8.86
N MET A 212 -3.77 14.08 -8.47
CA MET A 212 -5.08 14.34 -9.09
C MET A 212 -4.94 14.64 -10.60
N LYS A 213 -3.91 15.37 -11.02
CA LYS A 213 -3.61 15.58 -12.44
C LYS A 213 -3.20 14.28 -13.15
N ALA A 214 -2.36 13.46 -12.52
CA ALA A 214 -1.99 12.18 -13.09
C ALA A 214 -3.20 11.22 -13.25
N ILE A 215 -4.13 11.23 -12.30
CA ILE A 215 -5.39 10.49 -12.34
C ILE A 215 -6.23 10.91 -13.57
N GLU A 216 -6.35 12.22 -13.83
CA GLU A 216 -7.05 12.76 -14.98
C GLU A 216 -6.37 12.34 -16.30
N TYR A 217 -5.06 12.50 -16.45
CA TYR A 217 -4.31 12.12 -17.66
C TYR A 217 -4.37 10.61 -17.96
N LYS A 218 -4.37 9.76 -16.93
CA LYS A 218 -4.47 8.30 -17.09
C LYS A 218 -5.92 7.80 -17.20
N SER A 219 -6.91 8.69 -17.15
CA SER A 219 -8.35 8.34 -17.19
C SER A 219 -8.70 7.26 -16.15
N ILE A 220 -8.20 7.44 -14.93
CA ILE A 220 -8.43 6.51 -13.81
C ILE A 220 -9.82 6.73 -13.20
N ILE A 221 -10.28 7.98 -13.18
CA ILE A 221 -11.63 8.39 -12.75
C ILE A 221 -12.34 9.14 -13.87
#